data_afe1719d319f2167d6c399f41ee270d3
#
_entry.id   afe1719d319f2167d6c399f41ee270d3
#
_cell.length_a   1.000
_cell.length_b   1.000
_cell.length_c   1.000
_cell.angle_alpha   90.00
_cell.angle_beta   90.00
_cell.angle_gamma   90.00
#
_symmetry.space_group_name_H-M   'P 1'
#
loop_
_entity.id
_entity.type
_entity.pdbx_description
1 polymer ?
#
loop_
_entity_poly.entity_id
_entity_poly.type
_entity_poly.pdbx_seq_one_letter_code
_entity_poly.pdbx_strand_id
1 'polypeptide(L)'
;MSLPPFTPAPPTKEKLDYVKLVNLDLSKFDTQIGRQELAKDLYEAATGYGFLTLSNHGISDEVYARQMQIANAMMTLPAEEKAPYEVTPEEDARGLYFAYKPAGPLGHKGGFPKQLDHYNILVHDPLHRPHPEIMRPYLQETQEVMQSLRTNILKKLLTLVAMILEVPEEVIQSTHAPGGSKTEYIRYMMCEPRSKEESEKYRDIFLSGHTDLGTWTFLFSQPIAALQVLDHNDGKYRWVEHQPHGLVVNFGDALARLTGGLFKATIHRVVQPPEDQRHLRRIGVIYFSRPADEQELVPIEGSPLLQRLGRDKPIDEQVFCMADFLDARKHGFKRYEYDLDRPRDTQKHADFFAGEYPDPEGHQSLGKFDNVPREVYVPSLKAS
;
A
#
# COMPACT_ATOMS: atom_id res chain seq x y z
N MET A 1 -16.70 -15.02 21.88
CA MET A 1 -17.66 -15.24 20.75
C MET A 1 -16.90 -15.90 19.61
N SER A 2 -17.52 -16.83 18.90
CA SER A 2 -16.92 -17.39 17.68
C SER A 2 -17.11 -16.39 16.53
N LEU A 3 -16.11 -16.29 15.64
CA LEU A 3 -16.24 -15.47 14.43
C LEU A 3 -17.36 -16.04 13.52
N PRO A 4 -18.15 -15.18 12.88
CA PRO A 4 -19.08 -15.63 11.88
C PRO A 4 -18.34 -16.30 10.70
N PRO A 5 -18.93 -17.32 10.06
CA PRO A 5 -18.29 -17.93 8.91
C PRO A 5 -18.11 -16.92 7.78
N PHE A 6 -16.95 -16.99 7.14
CA PHE A 6 -16.65 -16.20 5.95
C PHE A 6 -16.21 -17.15 4.83
N THR A 7 -16.90 -17.08 3.72
CA THR A 7 -16.54 -17.82 2.51
C THR A 7 -16.13 -16.83 1.44
N PRO A 8 -14.89 -16.89 0.91
CA PRO A 8 -14.48 -16.06 -0.18
C PRO A 8 -15.41 -16.24 -1.40
N ALA A 9 -15.69 -15.15 -2.08
CA ALA A 9 -16.42 -15.21 -3.35
C ALA A 9 -15.57 -15.92 -4.42
N PRO A 10 -16.21 -16.52 -5.44
CA PRO A 10 -15.45 -17.01 -6.58
C PRO A 10 -14.81 -15.85 -7.35
N PRO A 11 -13.66 -16.07 -8.02
CA PRO A 11 -13.10 -15.10 -8.95
C PRO A 11 -14.10 -14.71 -10.04
N THR A 12 -13.94 -13.48 -10.58
CA THR A 12 -14.77 -13.03 -11.69
C THR A 12 -14.60 -13.91 -12.93
N LYS A 13 -15.69 -14.09 -13.68
CA LYS A 13 -15.69 -14.79 -14.97
C LYS A 13 -15.48 -13.84 -16.14
N GLU A 14 -15.47 -12.54 -15.89
CA GLU A 14 -15.24 -11.53 -16.93
C GLU A 14 -13.78 -11.49 -17.36
N LYS A 15 -13.57 -11.21 -18.62
CA LYS A 15 -12.22 -11.01 -19.19
C LYS A 15 -11.76 -9.60 -18.87
N LEU A 16 -10.86 -9.46 -17.92
CA LEU A 16 -10.29 -8.18 -17.53
C LEU A 16 -8.89 -7.99 -18.14
N ASP A 17 -8.53 -6.72 -18.39
CA ASP A 17 -7.17 -6.36 -18.80
C ASP A 17 -6.27 -6.34 -17.56
N TYR A 18 -5.62 -7.47 -17.28
CA TYR A 18 -4.77 -7.64 -16.13
C TYR A 18 -3.36 -7.11 -16.35
N VAL A 19 -2.82 -6.41 -15.36
CA VAL A 19 -1.39 -6.10 -15.31
C VAL A 19 -0.58 -7.37 -15.07
N LYS A 20 0.52 -7.52 -15.79
CA LYS A 20 1.46 -8.64 -15.55
C LYS A 20 2.46 -8.26 -14.48
N LEU A 21 2.19 -8.66 -13.26
CA LEU A 21 3.07 -8.44 -12.12
C LEU A 21 4.13 -9.54 -12.02
N VAL A 22 5.33 -9.16 -11.60
CA VAL A 22 6.38 -10.11 -11.24
C VAL A 22 5.95 -10.81 -9.94
N ASN A 23 6.12 -12.13 -9.86
CA ASN A 23 5.91 -12.91 -8.65
C ASN A 23 7.25 -13.27 -8.01
N LEU A 24 7.43 -12.89 -6.74
CA LEU A 24 8.57 -13.32 -5.94
C LEU A 24 8.15 -14.55 -5.12
N ASP A 25 8.77 -15.67 -5.42
CA ASP A 25 8.65 -16.91 -4.64
C ASP A 25 9.66 -16.92 -3.49
N LEU A 26 9.21 -16.55 -2.29
CA LEU A 26 10.09 -16.41 -1.12
C LEU A 26 10.67 -17.73 -0.59
N SER A 27 10.25 -18.89 -1.10
CA SER A 27 10.90 -20.17 -0.78
C SER A 27 12.36 -20.25 -1.29
N LYS A 28 12.69 -19.43 -2.29
CA LYS A 28 14.05 -19.34 -2.85
C LYS A 28 15.04 -18.60 -1.94
N PHE A 29 14.54 -17.84 -0.95
CA PHE A 29 15.34 -16.87 -0.20
C PHE A 29 16.52 -17.50 0.58
N ASP A 30 16.39 -18.73 1.03
CA ASP A 30 17.37 -19.35 1.93
C ASP A 30 18.70 -19.74 1.23
N THR A 31 18.75 -19.70 -0.10
CA THR A 31 19.97 -19.95 -0.87
C THR A 31 20.53 -18.65 -1.45
N GLN A 32 21.87 -18.61 -1.63
CA GLN A 32 22.53 -17.45 -2.24
C GLN A 32 22.03 -17.22 -3.67
N ILE A 33 21.93 -18.27 -4.49
CA ILE A 33 21.43 -18.18 -5.87
C ILE A 33 19.99 -17.68 -5.87
N GLY A 34 19.13 -18.24 -5.00
CA GLY A 34 17.74 -17.82 -4.90
C GLY A 34 17.59 -16.35 -4.50
N ARG A 35 18.42 -15.83 -3.57
CA ARG A 35 18.43 -14.40 -3.24
C ARG A 35 18.82 -13.52 -4.43
N GLN A 36 19.79 -13.98 -5.24
CA GLN A 36 20.19 -13.25 -6.46
C GLN A 36 19.07 -13.20 -7.49
N GLU A 37 18.37 -14.32 -7.71
CA GLU A 37 17.19 -14.36 -8.59
C GLU A 37 16.09 -13.42 -8.06
N LEU A 38 15.75 -13.53 -6.76
CA LEU A 38 14.74 -12.69 -6.14
C LEU A 38 15.10 -11.20 -6.18
N ALA A 39 16.38 -10.84 -6.01
CA ALA A 39 16.82 -9.44 -6.11
C ALA A 39 16.66 -8.91 -7.55
N LYS A 40 16.92 -9.74 -8.56
CA LYS A 40 16.68 -9.38 -9.97
C LYS A 40 15.18 -9.19 -10.24
N ASP A 41 14.34 -10.13 -9.77
CA ASP A 41 12.89 -10.06 -9.95
C ASP A 41 12.31 -8.84 -9.21
N LEU A 42 12.81 -8.56 -7.99
CA LEU A 42 12.43 -7.37 -7.23
C LEU A 42 12.83 -6.08 -7.95
N TYR A 43 14.03 -6.02 -8.53
CA TYR A 43 14.48 -4.87 -9.31
C TYR A 43 13.58 -4.63 -10.53
N GLU A 44 13.22 -5.71 -11.25
CA GLU A 44 12.28 -5.62 -12.38
C GLU A 44 10.92 -5.09 -11.95
N ALA A 45 10.36 -5.62 -10.86
CA ALA A 45 9.09 -5.15 -10.30
C ALA A 45 9.16 -3.67 -9.91
N ALA A 46 10.24 -3.27 -9.22
CA ALA A 46 10.42 -1.93 -8.65
C ALA A 46 10.61 -0.85 -9.71
N THR A 47 11.34 -1.15 -10.77
CA THR A 47 11.57 -0.24 -11.89
C THR A 47 10.48 -0.33 -12.97
N GLY A 48 9.69 -1.39 -12.94
CA GLY A 48 8.53 -1.62 -13.79
C GLY A 48 7.27 -0.94 -13.26
N TYR A 49 6.34 -1.75 -12.74
CA TYR A 49 5.05 -1.26 -12.24
C TYR A 49 5.08 -0.74 -10.80
N GLY A 50 6.15 -0.95 -10.03
CA GLY A 50 6.13 -0.64 -8.60
C GLY A 50 5.17 -1.53 -7.79
N PHE A 51 4.74 -2.64 -8.38
CA PHE A 51 3.87 -3.67 -7.84
C PHE A 51 4.43 -5.05 -8.13
N LEU A 52 4.19 -5.97 -7.24
CA LEU A 52 4.55 -7.39 -7.37
C LEU A 52 3.57 -8.28 -6.61
N THR A 53 3.70 -9.58 -6.77
CA THR A 53 3.03 -10.57 -5.93
C THR A 53 4.05 -11.39 -5.17
N LEU A 54 3.68 -11.88 -3.97
CA LEU A 54 4.48 -12.80 -3.18
C LEU A 54 3.77 -14.13 -3.05
N SER A 55 4.52 -15.21 -3.29
CA SER A 55 4.12 -16.58 -2.98
C SER A 55 5.10 -17.21 -1.99
N ASN A 56 4.70 -18.31 -1.34
CA ASN A 56 5.50 -19.03 -0.35
C ASN A 56 6.10 -18.11 0.74
N HIS A 57 5.32 -17.12 1.16
CA HIS A 57 5.72 -16.07 2.10
C HIS A 57 5.68 -16.48 3.57
N GLY A 58 5.22 -17.70 3.87
CA GLY A 58 5.23 -18.27 5.23
C GLY A 58 4.00 -17.97 6.08
N ILE A 59 3.04 -17.17 5.62
CA ILE A 59 1.71 -17.07 6.25
C ILE A 59 0.91 -18.28 5.79
N SER A 60 0.44 -19.12 6.73
CA SER A 60 -0.34 -20.29 6.37
C SER A 60 -1.73 -19.94 5.88
N ASP A 61 -2.35 -20.87 5.14
CA ASP A 61 -3.71 -20.70 4.61
C ASP A 61 -4.73 -20.49 5.74
N GLU A 62 -4.54 -21.14 6.90
CA GLU A 62 -5.40 -20.99 8.06
C GLU A 62 -5.31 -19.58 8.65
N VAL A 63 -4.08 -19.04 8.80
CA VAL A 63 -3.85 -17.67 9.30
C VAL A 63 -4.42 -16.68 8.30
N TYR A 64 -4.21 -16.90 7.01
CA TYR A 64 -4.75 -16.08 5.94
C TYR A 64 -6.28 -16.01 6.00
N ALA A 65 -6.95 -17.17 6.02
CA ALA A 65 -8.40 -17.27 6.11
C ALA A 65 -8.93 -16.65 7.42
N ARG A 66 -8.21 -16.84 8.53
CA ARG A 66 -8.56 -16.27 9.83
C ARG A 66 -8.54 -14.74 9.80
N GLN A 67 -7.53 -14.12 9.18
CA GLN A 67 -7.49 -12.66 9.07
C GLN A 67 -8.64 -12.10 8.23
N MET A 68 -9.05 -12.81 7.18
CA MET A 68 -10.24 -12.45 6.40
C MET A 68 -11.53 -12.59 7.22
N GLN A 69 -11.66 -13.63 8.07
CA GLN A 69 -12.80 -13.80 8.99
C GLN A 69 -12.86 -12.68 10.03
N ILE A 70 -11.72 -12.31 10.63
CA ILE A 70 -11.63 -11.22 11.63
C ILE A 70 -12.05 -9.91 10.97
N ALA A 71 -11.51 -9.61 9.79
CA ALA A 71 -11.86 -8.41 9.03
C ALA A 71 -13.37 -8.39 8.70
N ASN A 72 -13.94 -9.50 8.24
CA ASN A 72 -15.37 -9.61 7.99
C ASN A 72 -16.18 -9.35 9.25
N ALA A 73 -15.85 -10.01 10.35
CA ALA A 73 -16.57 -9.87 11.62
C ALA A 73 -16.57 -8.43 12.13
N MET A 74 -15.39 -7.75 12.08
CA MET A 74 -15.26 -6.36 12.48
C MET A 74 -16.06 -5.43 11.58
N MET A 75 -15.91 -5.58 10.27
CA MET A 75 -16.44 -4.61 9.32
C MET A 75 -17.95 -4.75 9.12
N THR A 76 -18.53 -5.93 9.39
CA THR A 76 -19.98 -6.17 9.32
C THR A 76 -20.74 -5.88 10.61
N LEU A 77 -20.06 -5.43 11.68
CA LEU A 77 -20.76 -4.93 12.86
C LEU A 77 -21.74 -3.81 12.50
N PRO A 78 -22.88 -3.70 13.18
CA PRO A 78 -23.77 -2.56 13.08
C PRO A 78 -23.03 -1.22 13.31
N ALA A 79 -23.49 -0.15 12.66
CA ALA A 79 -22.84 1.16 12.77
C ALA A 79 -22.77 1.65 14.22
N GLU A 80 -23.83 1.41 15.01
CA GLU A 80 -23.91 1.75 16.43
C GLU A 80 -22.89 1.00 17.29
N GLU A 81 -22.49 -0.21 16.91
CA GLU A 81 -21.46 -0.96 17.59
C GLU A 81 -20.04 -0.51 17.21
N LYS A 82 -19.86 0.05 16.01
CA LYS A 82 -18.60 0.61 15.52
C LYS A 82 -18.35 2.05 16.00
N ALA A 83 -19.40 2.85 16.14
CA ALA A 83 -19.32 4.27 16.45
C ALA A 83 -18.50 4.61 17.72
N PRO A 84 -18.55 3.84 18.84
CA PRO A 84 -17.71 4.12 20.02
C PRO A 84 -16.21 4.01 19.75
N TYR A 85 -15.80 3.42 18.63
CA TYR A 85 -14.41 3.19 18.25
C TYR A 85 -13.98 4.08 17.09
N GLU A 86 -14.78 5.07 16.72
CA GLU A 86 -14.39 6.06 15.71
C GLU A 86 -13.19 6.89 16.19
N VAL A 87 -12.36 7.27 15.23
CA VAL A 87 -11.31 8.26 15.47
C VAL A 87 -11.96 9.59 15.83
N THR A 88 -11.54 10.21 16.94
CA THR A 88 -12.07 11.52 17.34
C THR A 88 -11.59 12.62 16.39
N PRO A 89 -12.30 13.77 16.33
CA PRO A 89 -11.86 14.91 15.53
C PRO A 89 -10.45 15.40 15.93
N GLU A 90 -10.08 15.34 17.21
CA GLU A 90 -8.76 15.72 17.69
C GLU A 90 -7.68 14.74 17.25
N GLU A 91 -7.99 13.44 17.28
CA GLU A 91 -7.11 12.38 16.79
C GLU A 91 -6.94 12.47 15.26
N ASP A 92 -8.03 12.70 14.53
CA ASP A 92 -7.97 12.90 13.09
C ASP A 92 -7.21 14.18 12.72
N ALA A 93 -7.39 15.26 13.46
CA ALA A 93 -6.62 16.48 13.29
C ALA A 93 -5.11 16.27 13.52
N ARG A 94 -4.74 15.43 14.48
CA ARG A 94 -3.35 14.99 14.72
C ARG A 94 -2.87 13.96 13.71
N GLY A 95 -3.74 13.54 12.80
CA GLY A 95 -3.45 12.59 11.74
C GLY A 95 -3.15 11.18 12.23
N LEU A 96 -3.77 10.77 13.31
CA LEU A 96 -3.62 9.42 13.83
C LEU A 96 -4.36 8.42 12.93
N TYR A 97 -3.67 7.36 12.52
CA TYR A 97 -4.19 6.34 11.58
C TYR A 97 -4.75 5.11 12.25
N PHE A 98 -5.21 5.20 13.46
CA PHE A 98 -5.81 4.07 14.17
C PHE A 98 -7.33 4.23 14.31
N ALA A 99 -7.99 3.15 14.72
CA ALA A 99 -9.42 3.09 14.96
C ALA A 99 -10.31 3.01 13.71
N TYR A 100 -11.61 3.10 13.93
CA TYR A 100 -12.64 3.03 12.91
C TYR A 100 -12.81 4.38 12.22
N LYS A 101 -12.89 4.33 10.91
CA LYS A 101 -13.27 5.46 10.07
C LYS A 101 -14.38 5.01 9.14
N PRO A 102 -15.62 5.52 9.33
CA PRO A 102 -16.75 5.16 8.48
C PRO A 102 -16.58 5.66 7.05
N ALA A 103 -17.27 5.02 6.11
CA ALA A 103 -17.58 5.62 4.82
C ALA A 103 -18.40 6.89 5.06
N GLY A 104 -18.25 7.85 4.19
CA GLY A 104 -19.01 9.11 4.31
C GLY A 104 -18.34 10.26 3.61
N PRO A 105 -18.92 11.44 3.63
CA PRO A 105 -18.28 12.61 3.10
C PRO A 105 -16.94 12.76 3.82
N LEU A 106 -15.85 12.71 3.11
CA LEU A 106 -14.59 13.26 3.58
C LEU A 106 -14.96 14.67 4.02
N GLY A 107 -14.76 15.04 5.28
CA GLY A 107 -15.24 16.25 5.95
C GLY A 107 -14.97 17.60 5.26
N HIS A 108 -15.04 17.64 3.95
CA HIS A 108 -14.79 18.75 3.07
C HIS A 108 -15.98 18.98 2.16
N LYS A 109 -16.46 20.20 2.11
CA LYS A 109 -17.54 20.65 1.24
C LYS A 109 -17.20 20.27 -0.21
N GLY A 110 -18.02 19.40 -0.83
CA GLY A 110 -17.89 19.02 -2.25
C GLY A 110 -16.97 17.84 -2.55
N GLY A 111 -16.37 17.18 -1.55
CA GLY A 111 -15.47 16.05 -1.78
C GLY A 111 -16.15 14.76 -2.24
N PHE A 112 -15.40 13.89 -2.91
CA PHE A 112 -15.80 12.51 -3.13
C PHE A 112 -16.08 11.86 -1.78
N PRO A 113 -17.29 11.37 -1.51
CA PRO A 113 -17.51 10.66 -0.27
C PRO A 113 -16.58 9.47 -0.24
N LYS A 114 -15.92 9.29 0.91
CA LYS A 114 -15.16 8.08 1.19
C LYS A 114 -16.12 6.90 1.14
N GLN A 115 -15.94 6.04 0.17
CA GLN A 115 -16.88 4.97 -0.15
C GLN A 115 -16.46 3.64 0.46
N LEU A 116 -15.58 3.67 1.44
CA LEU A 116 -15.10 2.49 2.15
C LEU A 116 -14.92 2.77 3.63
N ASP A 117 -15.38 1.84 4.43
CA ASP A 117 -15.09 1.79 5.85
C ASP A 117 -13.71 1.20 6.08
N HIS A 118 -13.03 1.62 7.13
CA HIS A 118 -11.85 0.90 7.57
C HIS A 118 -11.62 0.97 9.07
N TYR A 119 -10.94 -0.05 9.57
CA TYR A 119 -10.47 -0.16 10.95
C TYR A 119 -8.97 -0.44 10.96
N ASN A 120 -8.21 0.42 11.63
CA ASN A 120 -6.76 0.33 11.70
C ASN A 120 -6.31 -0.08 13.09
N ILE A 121 -5.38 -1.04 13.17
CA ILE A 121 -4.74 -1.50 14.40
C ILE A 121 -3.25 -1.22 14.27
N LEU A 122 -2.70 -0.42 15.20
CA LEU A 122 -1.27 -0.10 15.22
C LEU A 122 -0.42 -1.29 15.63
N VAL A 123 0.76 -1.43 15.04
CA VAL A 123 1.71 -2.50 15.37
C VAL A 123 2.23 -2.38 16.80
N HIS A 124 2.47 -1.14 17.27
CA HIS A 124 3.14 -0.89 18.54
C HIS A 124 2.21 -0.87 19.75
N ASP A 125 0.92 -0.71 19.52
CA ASP A 125 -0.02 -0.51 20.61
C ASP A 125 -1.41 -1.07 20.35
N PRO A 126 -1.50 -2.37 20.02
CA PRO A 126 -2.81 -2.96 19.72
C PRO A 126 -3.72 -3.08 20.93
N LEU A 127 -3.19 -2.94 22.16
CA LEU A 127 -3.92 -3.22 23.39
C LEU A 127 -4.29 -1.97 24.20
N HIS A 128 -3.67 -0.82 23.94
CA HIS A 128 -3.92 0.42 24.73
C HIS A 128 -5.23 1.10 24.39
N ARG A 129 -5.76 0.85 23.20
CA ARG A 129 -7.04 1.41 22.79
C ARG A 129 -8.18 0.42 23.00
N PRO A 130 -9.38 0.88 23.39
CA PRO A 130 -10.54 0.02 23.38
C PRO A 130 -10.83 -0.52 21.99
N HIS A 131 -11.06 -1.80 21.88
CA HIS A 131 -11.48 -2.50 20.66
C HIS A 131 -12.88 -3.07 20.81
N PRO A 132 -13.66 -3.21 19.71
CA PRO A 132 -14.94 -3.91 19.73
C PRO A 132 -14.80 -5.29 20.39
N GLU A 133 -15.82 -5.69 21.11
CA GLU A 133 -15.79 -6.94 21.91
C GLU A 133 -15.45 -8.15 21.04
N ILE A 134 -15.98 -8.19 19.82
CA ILE A 134 -15.69 -9.27 18.86
C ILE A 134 -14.22 -9.36 18.46
N MET A 135 -13.48 -8.27 18.53
CA MET A 135 -12.05 -8.20 18.15
C MET A 135 -11.11 -8.64 19.29
N ARG A 136 -11.51 -8.43 20.55
CA ARG A 136 -10.62 -8.60 21.71
C ARG A 136 -9.97 -9.98 21.78
N PRO A 137 -10.67 -11.11 21.53
CA PRO A 137 -10.07 -12.44 21.55
C PRO A 137 -8.99 -12.67 20.49
N TYR A 138 -8.97 -11.84 19.42
CA TYR A 138 -8.14 -12.03 18.23
C TYR A 138 -7.03 -10.99 18.09
N LEU A 139 -6.91 -10.06 19.04
CA LEU A 139 -5.89 -9.01 18.96
C LEU A 139 -4.47 -9.56 19.00
N GLN A 140 -4.23 -10.57 19.85
CA GLN A 140 -2.92 -11.22 19.92
C GLN A 140 -2.59 -11.93 18.61
N GLU A 141 -3.53 -12.69 18.03
CA GLU A 141 -3.35 -13.36 16.73
C GLU A 141 -3.07 -12.34 15.62
N THR A 142 -3.78 -11.21 15.61
CA THR A 142 -3.55 -10.12 14.66
C THR A 142 -2.15 -9.51 14.86
N GLN A 143 -1.71 -9.33 16.09
CA GLN A 143 -0.37 -8.84 16.40
C GLN A 143 0.72 -9.82 15.91
N GLU A 144 0.52 -11.11 16.10
CA GLU A 144 1.43 -12.15 15.60
C GLU A 144 1.57 -12.11 14.07
N VAL A 145 0.46 -11.87 13.35
CA VAL A 145 0.48 -11.69 11.89
C VAL A 145 1.27 -10.44 11.50
N MET A 146 1.05 -9.30 12.17
CA MET A 146 1.82 -8.09 11.92
C MET A 146 3.32 -8.30 12.19
N GLN A 147 3.66 -8.99 13.26
CA GLN A 147 5.05 -9.34 13.58
C GLN A 147 5.64 -10.26 12.51
N SER A 148 4.91 -11.26 12.03
CA SER A 148 5.36 -12.16 10.96
C SER A 148 5.61 -11.39 9.66
N LEU A 149 4.69 -10.49 9.28
CA LEU A 149 4.87 -9.63 8.12
C LEU A 149 6.17 -8.80 8.23
N ARG A 150 6.44 -8.25 9.42
CA ARG A 150 7.59 -7.40 9.68
C ARG A 150 8.90 -8.17 9.77
N THR A 151 8.96 -9.21 10.59
CA THR A 151 10.22 -9.90 10.93
C THR A 151 10.63 -10.95 9.93
N ASN A 152 9.69 -11.49 9.16
CA ASN A 152 9.97 -12.50 8.14
C ASN A 152 9.93 -11.89 6.74
N ILE A 153 8.76 -11.38 6.32
CA ILE A 153 8.57 -10.98 4.93
C ILE A 153 9.31 -9.68 4.63
N LEU A 154 9.02 -8.61 5.39
CA LEU A 154 9.65 -7.31 5.20
C LEU A 154 11.17 -7.41 5.34
N LYS A 155 11.67 -8.13 6.36
CA LYS A 155 13.11 -8.33 6.55
C LYS A 155 13.78 -8.94 5.32
N LYS A 156 13.19 -9.98 4.73
CA LYS A 156 13.70 -10.60 3.49
C LYS A 156 13.72 -9.59 2.34
N LEU A 157 12.67 -8.81 2.18
CA LEU A 157 12.61 -7.78 1.13
C LEU A 157 13.64 -6.68 1.35
N LEU A 158 13.89 -6.24 2.58
CA LEU A 158 14.94 -5.26 2.90
C LEU A 158 16.34 -5.81 2.57
N THR A 159 16.60 -7.10 2.85
CA THR A 159 17.85 -7.77 2.42
C THR A 159 18.01 -7.72 0.89
N LEU A 160 16.94 -8.02 0.14
CA LEU A 160 16.99 -7.93 -1.32
C LEU A 160 17.23 -6.49 -1.82
N VAL A 161 16.63 -5.49 -1.15
CA VAL A 161 16.89 -4.06 -1.45
C VAL A 161 18.36 -3.72 -1.19
N ALA A 162 18.95 -4.18 -0.09
CA ALA A 162 20.37 -3.97 0.19
C ALA A 162 21.28 -4.57 -0.90
N MET A 163 20.95 -5.78 -1.36
CA MET A 163 21.66 -6.40 -2.50
C MET A 163 21.54 -5.58 -3.78
N ILE A 164 20.33 -5.07 -4.09
CA ILE A 164 20.09 -4.23 -5.27
C ILE A 164 20.89 -2.93 -5.19
N LEU A 165 20.86 -2.27 -4.03
CA LEU A 165 21.55 -0.99 -3.81
C LEU A 165 23.06 -1.15 -3.58
N GLU A 166 23.55 -2.37 -3.48
CA GLU A 166 24.96 -2.74 -3.24
C GLU A 166 25.50 -2.15 -1.92
N VAL A 167 24.67 -2.16 -0.87
CA VAL A 167 25.03 -1.68 0.46
C VAL A 167 24.95 -2.81 1.50
N PRO A 168 25.62 -2.67 2.66
CA PRO A 168 25.45 -3.62 3.76
C PRO A 168 23.96 -3.73 4.17
N GLU A 169 23.54 -4.93 4.53
CA GLU A 169 22.14 -5.23 4.88
C GLU A 169 21.64 -4.35 6.03
N GLU A 170 22.53 -4.08 7.00
CA GLU A 170 22.23 -3.27 8.19
C GLU A 170 21.82 -1.83 7.83
N VAL A 171 22.36 -1.28 6.74
CA VAL A 171 22.02 0.07 6.26
C VAL A 171 20.54 0.18 5.91
N ILE A 172 20.01 -0.84 5.22
CA ILE A 172 18.59 -0.85 4.84
C ILE A 172 17.71 -1.29 6.01
N GLN A 173 18.14 -2.28 6.79
CA GLN A 173 17.36 -2.76 7.94
C GLN A 173 17.23 -1.69 9.02
N SER A 174 18.23 -0.83 9.23
CA SER A 174 18.16 0.27 10.21
C SER A 174 17.04 1.26 9.91
N THR A 175 16.67 1.46 8.65
CA THR A 175 15.55 2.34 8.28
C THR A 175 14.20 1.87 8.86
N HIS A 176 14.10 0.57 9.18
CA HIS A 176 12.91 -0.07 9.76
C HIS A 176 13.20 -0.66 11.15
N ALA A 177 14.02 0.01 11.94
CA ALA A 177 14.36 -0.45 13.28
C ALA A 177 13.10 -0.75 14.12
N PRO A 178 13.11 -1.81 14.95
CA PRO A 178 11.99 -2.13 15.83
C PRO A 178 11.61 -0.95 16.74
N GLY A 179 10.32 -0.62 16.78
CA GLY A 179 9.81 0.52 17.57
C GLY A 179 10.07 1.91 16.96
N GLY A 180 10.77 1.99 15.84
CA GLY A 180 11.09 3.26 15.18
C GLY A 180 9.87 3.96 14.58
N SER A 181 8.93 3.23 14.01
CA SER A 181 7.69 3.81 13.49
C SER A 181 6.54 3.64 14.48
N LYS A 182 5.87 4.74 14.80
CA LYS A 182 4.63 4.74 15.61
C LYS A 182 3.36 4.64 14.77
N THR A 183 3.51 4.56 13.47
CA THR A 183 2.40 4.71 12.52
C THR A 183 2.25 3.54 11.55
N GLU A 184 2.96 2.43 11.76
CA GLU A 184 2.70 1.16 11.09
C GLU A 184 1.42 0.53 11.60
N TYR A 185 0.61 -0.03 10.70
CA TYR A 185 -0.69 -0.62 11.07
C TYR A 185 -1.16 -1.68 10.09
N ILE A 186 -2.03 -2.57 10.58
CA ILE A 186 -2.91 -3.38 9.75
C ILE A 186 -4.27 -2.71 9.62
N ARG A 187 -4.84 -2.78 8.42
CA ARG A 187 -6.16 -2.24 8.08
C ARG A 187 -7.10 -3.34 7.66
N TYR A 188 -8.25 -3.37 8.29
CA TYR A 188 -9.43 -4.06 7.81
C TYR A 188 -10.32 -3.06 7.08
N MET A 189 -10.74 -3.38 5.87
CA MET A 189 -11.46 -2.46 5.00
C MET A 189 -12.67 -3.14 4.38
N MET A 190 -13.74 -2.39 4.17
CA MET A 190 -14.96 -2.86 3.51
C MET A 190 -15.40 -1.86 2.43
N CYS A 191 -15.66 -2.37 1.23
CA CYS A 191 -16.42 -1.67 0.22
C CYS A 191 -17.80 -2.32 0.13
N GLU A 192 -18.84 -1.55 0.41
CA GLU A 192 -20.23 -2.01 0.27
C GLU A 192 -20.67 -1.93 -1.20
N PRO A 193 -21.55 -2.84 -1.66
CA PRO A 193 -22.20 -2.71 -2.97
C PRO A 193 -22.92 -1.37 -3.09
N ARG A 194 -22.91 -0.81 -4.29
CA ARG A 194 -23.59 0.46 -4.61
C ARG A 194 -24.77 0.26 -5.54
N SER A 195 -25.75 1.18 -5.43
CA SER A 195 -26.75 1.32 -6.46
C SER A 195 -26.12 1.76 -7.80
N LYS A 196 -26.86 1.56 -8.90
CA LYS A 196 -26.40 2.02 -10.22
C LYS A 196 -26.22 3.54 -10.25
N GLU A 197 -27.15 4.28 -9.63
CA GLU A 197 -27.10 5.74 -9.57
C GLU A 197 -25.88 6.25 -8.80
N GLU A 198 -25.55 5.61 -7.66
CA GLU A 198 -24.33 5.93 -6.91
C GLU A 198 -23.07 5.60 -7.71
N SER A 199 -23.04 4.47 -8.39
CA SER A 199 -21.93 4.05 -9.24
C SER A 199 -21.69 5.06 -10.37
N GLU A 200 -22.74 5.49 -11.07
CA GLU A 200 -22.66 6.51 -12.11
C GLU A 200 -22.21 7.87 -11.54
N LYS A 201 -22.81 8.30 -10.42
CA LYS A 201 -22.45 9.54 -9.73
C LYS A 201 -20.96 9.59 -9.35
N TYR A 202 -20.40 8.49 -8.86
CA TYR A 202 -19.01 8.40 -8.42
C TYR A 202 -18.09 7.74 -9.46
N ARG A 203 -18.54 7.61 -10.72
CA ARG A 203 -17.76 7.06 -11.84
C ARG A 203 -17.13 5.69 -11.51
N ASP A 204 -17.90 4.84 -10.81
CA ASP A 204 -17.44 3.52 -10.34
C ASP A 204 -16.20 3.55 -9.40
N ILE A 205 -15.83 4.68 -8.83
CA ILE A 205 -14.62 4.80 -7.99
C ILE A 205 -14.99 4.69 -6.51
N PHE A 206 -14.38 3.72 -5.79
CA PHE A 206 -14.44 3.62 -4.33
C PHE A 206 -13.31 4.40 -3.66
N LEU A 207 -12.11 4.33 -4.22
CA LEU A 207 -10.94 5.06 -3.77
C LEU A 207 -10.21 5.61 -4.99
N SER A 208 -10.06 6.92 -5.06
CA SER A 208 -9.39 7.61 -6.16
C SER A 208 -7.93 7.20 -6.32
N GLY A 209 -7.36 7.46 -7.48
CA GLY A 209 -5.95 7.21 -7.75
C GLY A 209 -5.05 7.92 -6.73
N HIS A 210 -4.14 7.15 -6.13
CA HIS A 210 -3.20 7.61 -5.12
C HIS A 210 -1.97 6.71 -5.09
N THR A 211 -0.93 7.17 -4.43
CA THR A 211 0.22 6.37 -4.00
C THR A 211 0.16 6.17 -2.50
N ASP A 212 0.79 5.12 -2.00
CA ASP A 212 0.94 4.90 -0.57
C ASP A 212 2.11 5.69 -0.01
N LEU A 213 1.98 6.18 1.22
CA LEU A 213 2.96 7.07 1.86
C LEU A 213 4.17 6.34 2.46
N GLY A 214 4.00 5.06 2.80
CA GLY A 214 5.03 4.25 3.46
C GLY A 214 6.10 3.72 2.52
N THR A 215 6.77 2.68 2.96
CA THR A 215 7.75 1.96 2.13
C THR A 215 7.11 0.79 1.39
N TRP A 216 6.32 -0.02 2.10
CA TRP A 216 5.70 -1.22 1.55
C TRP A 216 4.25 -1.32 2.01
N THR A 217 3.39 -1.75 1.09
CA THR A 217 2.01 -2.12 1.39
C THR A 217 1.82 -3.59 1.03
N PHE A 218 1.30 -4.38 1.97
CA PHE A 218 1.01 -5.80 1.79
C PHE A 218 -0.49 -6.01 1.82
N LEU A 219 -1.09 -6.28 0.69
CA LEU A 219 -2.51 -6.58 0.55
C LEU A 219 -2.71 -8.09 0.45
N PHE A 220 -3.49 -8.65 1.37
CA PHE A 220 -3.98 -10.02 1.25
C PHE A 220 -4.86 -10.13 0.00
N SER A 221 -4.43 -10.93 -0.97
CA SER A 221 -5.13 -11.06 -2.24
C SER A 221 -6.50 -11.70 -2.05
N GLN A 222 -7.51 -11.20 -2.73
CA GLN A 222 -8.86 -11.72 -2.60
C GLN A 222 -9.58 -11.71 -3.96
N PRO A 223 -10.54 -12.62 -4.18
CA PRO A 223 -11.03 -12.90 -5.52
C PRO A 223 -11.98 -11.85 -6.12
N ILE A 224 -12.46 -10.87 -5.33
CA ILE A 224 -13.29 -9.79 -5.87
C ILE A 224 -12.39 -8.76 -6.52
N ALA A 225 -12.45 -8.64 -7.85
CA ALA A 225 -11.65 -7.73 -8.63
C ALA A 225 -12.09 -6.27 -8.40
N ALA A 226 -11.18 -5.43 -7.93
CA ALA A 226 -11.46 -3.99 -7.74
C ALA A 226 -10.20 -3.13 -7.75
N LEU A 227 -9.01 -3.72 -7.52
CA LEU A 227 -7.75 -3.00 -7.54
C LEU A 227 -7.29 -2.82 -8.98
N GLN A 228 -6.98 -1.56 -9.31
CA GLN A 228 -6.36 -1.20 -10.58
C GLN A 228 -5.08 -0.41 -10.36
N VAL A 229 -4.09 -0.67 -11.20
CA VAL A 229 -2.78 -0.01 -11.22
C VAL A 229 -2.65 0.79 -12.51
N LEU A 230 -2.14 2.01 -12.42
CA LEU A 230 -1.85 2.85 -13.58
C LEU A 230 -0.59 2.34 -14.29
N ASP A 231 -0.73 2.00 -15.56
CA ASP A 231 0.43 1.71 -16.41
C ASP A 231 1.06 3.02 -16.89
N HIS A 232 2.31 3.25 -16.48
CA HIS A 232 3.05 4.45 -16.85
C HIS A 232 3.39 4.54 -18.35
N ASN A 233 3.31 3.42 -19.09
CA ASN A 233 3.68 3.41 -20.50
C ASN A 233 2.58 3.96 -21.41
N ASP A 234 1.31 3.72 -21.06
CA ASP A 234 0.17 4.12 -21.89
C ASP A 234 -0.92 4.92 -21.14
N GLY A 235 -0.70 5.18 -19.83
CA GLY A 235 -1.61 5.94 -19.01
C GLY A 235 -2.94 5.24 -18.68
N LYS A 236 -3.04 3.93 -18.94
CA LYS A 236 -4.25 3.16 -18.68
C LYS A 236 -4.21 2.46 -17.34
N TYR A 237 -5.37 2.35 -16.71
CA TYR A 237 -5.53 1.50 -15.53
C TYR A 237 -5.75 0.05 -15.95
N ARG A 238 -4.98 -0.87 -15.33
CA ARG A 238 -5.11 -2.31 -15.47
C ARG A 238 -5.47 -2.97 -14.15
N TRP A 239 -6.24 -4.04 -14.23
CA TRP A 239 -6.67 -4.80 -13.07
C TRP A 239 -5.51 -5.63 -12.49
N VAL A 240 -5.52 -5.80 -11.18
CA VAL A 240 -4.63 -6.73 -10.49
C VAL A 240 -5.34 -8.08 -10.36
N GLU A 241 -4.68 -9.12 -10.87
CA GLU A 241 -5.21 -10.47 -10.82
C GLU A 241 -5.11 -11.06 -9.41
N HIS A 242 -6.15 -11.81 -9.01
CA HIS A 242 -6.15 -12.53 -7.75
C HIS A 242 -5.10 -13.65 -7.75
N GLN A 243 -4.29 -13.68 -6.70
CA GLN A 243 -3.34 -14.75 -6.42
C GLN A 243 -3.84 -15.52 -5.19
N PRO A 244 -4.35 -16.75 -5.33
CA PRO A 244 -4.80 -17.53 -4.18
C PRO A 244 -3.72 -17.61 -3.10
N HIS A 245 -4.08 -17.25 -1.87
CA HIS A 245 -3.18 -17.19 -0.70
C HIS A 245 -1.91 -16.33 -0.89
N GLY A 246 -1.83 -15.53 -1.95
CA GLY A 246 -0.71 -14.63 -2.23
C GLY A 246 -0.91 -13.24 -1.60
N LEU A 247 0.18 -12.51 -1.49
CA LEU A 247 0.16 -11.08 -1.16
C LEU A 247 0.39 -10.27 -2.42
N VAL A 248 -0.44 -9.25 -2.65
CA VAL A 248 -0.12 -8.18 -3.59
C VAL A 248 0.68 -7.13 -2.83
N VAL A 249 1.82 -6.74 -3.35
CA VAL A 249 2.72 -5.80 -2.68
C VAL A 249 3.02 -4.63 -3.60
N ASN A 250 2.98 -3.43 -3.04
CA ASN A 250 3.41 -2.22 -3.74
C ASN A 250 4.39 -1.40 -2.91
N PHE A 251 5.19 -0.60 -3.62
CA PHE A 251 6.09 0.37 -3.03
C PHE A 251 5.37 1.69 -2.84
N GLY A 252 5.72 2.37 -1.75
CA GLY A 252 5.20 3.69 -1.45
C GLY A 252 6.23 4.80 -1.59
N ASP A 253 5.77 6.03 -1.38
CA ASP A 253 6.53 7.26 -1.58
C ASP A 253 7.83 7.32 -0.75
N ALA A 254 7.80 6.80 0.49
CA ALA A 254 9.00 6.77 1.33
C ALA A 254 10.11 5.92 0.71
N LEU A 255 9.77 4.73 0.16
CA LEU A 255 10.76 3.87 -0.48
C LEU A 255 11.28 4.47 -1.79
N ALA A 256 10.40 5.13 -2.55
CA ALA A 256 10.81 5.86 -3.74
C ALA A 256 11.86 6.93 -3.40
N ARG A 257 11.68 7.68 -2.29
CA ARG A 257 12.66 8.67 -1.83
C ARG A 257 13.96 8.04 -1.37
N LEU A 258 13.89 6.98 -0.56
CA LEU A 258 15.07 6.25 -0.09
C LEU A 258 15.90 5.64 -1.23
N THR A 259 15.32 5.48 -2.40
CA THR A 259 15.99 4.94 -3.60
C THR A 259 16.22 5.98 -4.70
N GLY A 260 16.12 7.29 -4.39
CA GLY A 260 16.31 8.37 -5.36
C GLY A 260 15.38 8.26 -6.58
N GLY A 261 14.17 7.74 -6.36
CA GLY A 261 13.18 7.49 -7.40
C GLY A 261 13.49 6.30 -8.32
N LEU A 262 14.44 5.45 -7.95
CA LEU A 262 14.69 4.21 -8.68
C LEU A 262 13.50 3.25 -8.57
N PHE A 263 12.98 3.07 -7.37
CA PHE A 263 11.79 2.28 -7.11
C PHE A 263 10.55 3.17 -7.26
N LYS A 264 9.58 2.70 -8.02
CA LYS A 264 8.39 3.49 -8.37
C LYS A 264 7.29 3.31 -7.32
N ALA A 265 6.82 4.42 -6.76
CA ALA A 265 5.52 4.46 -6.09
C ALA A 265 4.44 4.67 -7.15
N THR A 266 3.63 3.66 -7.42
CA THR A 266 2.71 3.70 -8.56
C THR A 266 1.29 4.03 -8.14
N ILE A 267 0.65 4.89 -8.92
CA ILE A 267 -0.75 5.27 -8.72
C ILE A 267 -1.63 4.03 -8.90
N HIS A 268 -2.48 3.81 -7.92
CA HIS A 268 -3.46 2.74 -7.94
C HIS A 268 -4.80 3.23 -7.38
N ARG A 269 -5.87 2.54 -7.72
CA ARG A 269 -7.23 2.91 -7.30
C ARG A 269 -8.08 1.68 -6.99
N VAL A 270 -9.16 1.88 -6.26
CA VAL A 270 -10.20 0.86 -6.04
C VAL A 270 -11.46 1.28 -6.75
N VAL A 271 -11.96 0.41 -7.61
CA VAL A 271 -13.15 0.66 -8.42
C VAL A 271 -14.23 -0.37 -8.14
N GLN A 272 -15.43 -0.10 -8.64
CA GLN A 272 -16.54 -1.04 -8.61
C GLN A 272 -16.10 -2.36 -9.28
N PRO A 273 -16.39 -3.51 -8.64
CA PRO A 273 -16.12 -4.80 -9.25
C PRO A 273 -16.82 -5.00 -10.59
N PRO A 274 -16.39 -5.97 -11.42
CA PRO A 274 -17.10 -6.40 -12.62
C PRO A 274 -18.54 -6.78 -12.35
N GLU A 275 -19.37 -6.82 -13.40
CA GLU A 275 -20.82 -6.98 -13.27
C GLU A 275 -21.24 -8.21 -12.47
N ASP A 276 -20.53 -9.34 -12.66
CA ASP A 276 -20.79 -10.59 -11.94
C ASP A 276 -20.45 -10.54 -10.43
N GLN A 277 -19.70 -9.50 -10.00
CA GLN A 277 -19.29 -9.32 -8.60
C GLN A 277 -19.79 -8.01 -7.96
N ARG A 278 -20.50 -7.13 -8.68
CA ARG A 278 -20.96 -5.82 -8.19
C ARG A 278 -21.83 -5.88 -6.95
N HIS A 279 -22.56 -6.95 -6.77
CA HIS A 279 -23.45 -7.19 -5.63
C HIS A 279 -22.74 -7.67 -4.37
N LEU A 280 -21.43 -7.90 -4.44
CA LEU A 280 -20.63 -8.48 -3.35
C LEU A 280 -19.96 -7.38 -2.52
N ARG A 281 -19.91 -7.61 -1.20
CA ARG A 281 -19.05 -6.87 -0.28
C ARG A 281 -17.59 -7.24 -0.50
N ARG A 282 -16.74 -6.25 -0.64
CA ARG A 282 -15.31 -6.48 -0.79
C ARG A 282 -14.55 -6.14 0.48
N ILE A 283 -13.98 -7.16 1.10
CA ILE A 283 -13.14 -7.03 2.28
C ILE A 283 -11.68 -6.90 1.85
N GLY A 284 -10.91 -6.03 2.52
CA GLY A 284 -9.48 -5.92 2.37
C GLY A 284 -8.77 -6.08 3.72
N VAL A 285 -7.69 -6.84 3.72
CA VAL A 285 -6.72 -6.91 4.82
C VAL A 285 -5.39 -6.38 4.28
N ILE A 286 -4.90 -5.30 4.86
CA ILE A 286 -3.76 -4.54 4.32
C ILE A 286 -2.81 -4.18 5.45
N TYR A 287 -1.53 -4.52 5.31
CA TYR A 287 -0.49 -4.05 6.22
C TYR A 287 0.34 -2.94 5.56
N PHE A 288 0.48 -1.82 6.27
CA PHE A 288 1.26 -0.67 5.82
C PHE A 288 2.54 -0.56 6.63
N SER A 289 3.66 -0.82 5.99
CA SER A 289 4.98 -0.65 6.59
C SER A 289 5.53 0.75 6.36
N ARG A 290 6.23 1.24 7.36
CA ARG A 290 6.87 2.56 7.34
C ARG A 290 8.25 2.51 7.95
N PRO A 291 9.18 3.35 7.47
CA PRO A 291 10.46 3.50 8.14
C PRO A 291 10.27 4.17 9.50
N ALA A 292 11.33 4.23 10.30
CA ALA A 292 11.34 4.95 11.57
C ALA A 292 10.85 6.40 11.39
N ASP A 293 10.16 6.93 12.40
CA ASP A 293 9.57 8.28 12.34
C ASP A 293 10.62 9.37 12.07
N GLU A 294 11.84 9.17 12.59
CA GLU A 294 12.99 10.06 12.43
C GLU A 294 13.81 9.79 11.17
N GLN A 295 13.48 8.74 10.39
CA GLN A 295 14.21 8.43 9.17
C GLN A 295 14.04 9.55 8.14
N GLU A 296 15.14 10.18 7.77
CA GLU A 296 15.17 11.11 6.65
C GLU A 296 14.90 10.38 5.33
N LEU A 297 13.98 10.92 4.53
CA LEU A 297 13.56 10.37 3.25
C LEU A 297 14.48 10.90 2.12
N VAL A 298 15.74 10.52 2.20
CA VAL A 298 16.77 10.81 1.21
C VAL A 298 17.34 9.51 0.65
N PRO A 299 17.95 9.54 -0.54
CA PRO A 299 18.58 8.35 -1.11
C PRO A 299 19.60 7.74 -0.15
N ILE A 300 19.58 6.42 -0.04
CA ILE A 300 20.50 5.65 0.81
C ILE A 300 21.94 6.03 0.47
N GLU A 301 22.63 6.58 1.46
CA GLU A 301 24.01 7.04 1.32
C GLU A 301 24.96 5.89 1.00
N GLY A 302 25.95 6.16 0.17
CA GLY A 302 26.98 5.20 -0.18
C GLY A 302 26.55 4.10 -1.13
N SER A 303 25.32 4.13 -1.69
CA SER A 303 24.88 3.14 -2.68
C SER A 303 25.62 3.27 -4.00
N PRO A 304 26.46 2.27 -4.40
CA PRO A 304 27.14 2.30 -5.69
C PRO A 304 26.18 2.32 -6.87
N LEU A 305 25.05 1.63 -6.77
CA LEU A 305 24.03 1.62 -7.83
C LEU A 305 23.41 3.01 -8.01
N LEU A 306 22.98 3.66 -6.92
CA LEU A 306 22.36 4.99 -7.01
C LEU A 306 23.35 6.04 -7.57
N GLN A 307 24.62 5.98 -7.17
CA GLN A 307 25.67 6.84 -7.71
C GLN A 307 25.85 6.63 -9.21
N ARG A 308 25.96 5.39 -9.68
CA ARG A 308 26.09 5.08 -11.12
C ARG A 308 24.91 5.57 -11.94
N LEU A 309 23.71 5.59 -11.35
CA LEU A 309 22.50 6.05 -12.01
C LEU A 309 22.24 7.55 -11.83
N GLY A 310 23.08 8.28 -11.08
CA GLY A 310 22.88 9.70 -10.77
C GLY A 310 21.63 9.95 -9.90
N ARG A 311 21.28 8.97 -9.05
CA ARG A 311 20.10 8.97 -8.15
C ARG A 311 20.48 9.06 -6.68
N ASP A 312 21.68 9.48 -6.38
CA ASP A 312 22.25 9.64 -5.04
C ASP A 312 21.92 11.00 -4.40
N LYS A 313 21.03 11.77 -5.02
CA LYS A 313 20.56 13.08 -4.53
C LYS A 313 19.07 13.03 -4.21
N PRO A 314 18.61 13.81 -3.21
CA PRO A 314 17.18 13.95 -2.94
C PRO A 314 16.39 14.30 -4.20
N ILE A 315 15.20 13.73 -4.34
CA ILE A 315 14.31 14.01 -5.47
C ILE A 315 13.58 15.34 -5.30
N ASP A 316 13.43 15.80 -4.07
CA ASP A 316 12.83 17.08 -3.70
C ASP A 316 13.87 18.04 -3.12
N GLU A 317 13.63 19.34 -3.26
CA GLU A 317 14.48 20.38 -2.62
C GLU A 317 14.35 20.33 -1.09
N GLN A 318 13.16 19.98 -0.57
CA GLN A 318 12.90 19.86 0.85
C GLN A 318 13.04 18.41 1.31
N VAL A 319 13.92 18.21 2.28
CA VAL A 319 14.11 16.93 2.96
C VAL A 319 13.15 16.84 4.15
N PHE A 320 12.45 15.72 4.26
CA PHE A 320 11.56 15.40 5.37
C PHE A 320 12.04 14.14 6.07
N CYS A 321 11.86 14.08 7.39
CA CYS A 321 11.78 12.80 8.06
C CYS A 321 10.40 12.14 7.81
N MET A 322 10.25 10.86 8.11
CA MET A 322 8.99 10.14 7.86
C MET A 322 7.80 10.78 8.58
N ALA A 323 7.98 11.20 9.83
CA ALA A 323 6.92 11.84 10.61
C ALA A 323 6.45 13.16 9.97
N ASP A 324 7.39 14.04 9.61
CA ASP A 324 7.08 15.32 8.98
C ASP A 324 6.46 15.14 7.60
N PHE A 325 6.92 14.15 6.83
CA PHE A 325 6.34 13.80 5.53
C PHE A 325 4.88 13.39 5.67
N LEU A 326 4.57 12.54 6.64
CA LEU A 326 3.17 12.14 6.91
C LEU A 326 2.30 13.32 7.29
N ASP A 327 2.82 14.23 8.13
CA ASP A 327 2.09 15.40 8.57
C ASP A 327 1.83 16.37 7.41
N ALA A 328 2.85 16.66 6.62
CA ALA A 328 2.72 17.51 5.43
C ALA A 328 1.70 16.96 4.42
N ARG A 329 1.74 15.65 4.17
CA ARG A 329 0.81 14.99 3.23
C ARG A 329 -0.64 15.01 3.72
N LYS A 330 -0.86 14.83 5.02
CA LYS A 330 -2.21 14.92 5.61
C LYS A 330 -2.80 16.31 5.53
N HIS A 331 -2.01 17.32 5.88
CA HIS A 331 -2.46 18.72 5.79
C HIS A 331 -2.70 19.14 4.36
N GLY A 332 -1.91 18.63 3.43
CA GLY A 332 -2.11 18.81 2.01
C GLY A 332 -3.43 18.23 1.52
N PHE A 333 -3.75 17.00 1.86
CA PHE A 333 -5.04 16.38 1.53
C PHE A 333 -6.23 17.17 2.08
N LYS A 334 -6.11 17.79 3.26
CA LYS A 334 -7.17 18.61 3.85
C LYS A 334 -7.38 19.97 3.14
N ARG A 335 -6.41 20.46 2.39
CA ARG A 335 -6.49 21.77 1.68
C ARG A 335 -7.15 21.67 0.31
N TYR A 336 -7.20 20.50 -0.31
CA TYR A 336 -7.79 20.31 -1.63
C TYR A 336 -9.15 19.67 -1.51
N GLU A 337 -10.19 20.50 -1.54
CA GLU A 337 -11.58 20.06 -1.70
C GLU A 337 -11.74 19.52 -3.12
N TYR A 338 -12.09 18.25 -3.24
CA TYR A 338 -12.54 17.67 -4.50
C TYR A 338 -13.93 18.19 -4.83
N ASP A 339 -14.00 19.20 -5.65
CA ASP A 339 -15.26 19.69 -6.23
C ASP A 339 -15.51 18.90 -7.52
N LEU A 340 -16.53 18.06 -7.50
CA LEU A 340 -16.93 17.24 -8.65
C LEU A 340 -17.39 18.06 -9.85
N ASP A 341 -17.87 19.28 -9.61
CA ASP A 341 -18.40 20.18 -10.62
C ASP A 341 -17.36 21.17 -11.17
N ARG A 342 -16.16 21.18 -10.58
CA ARG A 342 -15.08 22.05 -11.03
C ARG A 342 -14.32 21.41 -12.19
N PRO A 343 -14.09 22.15 -13.30
CA PRO A 343 -13.09 21.73 -14.27
C PRO A 343 -11.77 21.48 -13.52
N ARG A 344 -11.17 20.31 -13.68
CA ARG A 344 -9.93 19.95 -13.00
C ARG A 344 -8.87 20.99 -13.32
N ASP A 345 -8.49 21.78 -12.32
CA ASP A 345 -7.33 22.63 -12.41
C ASP A 345 -6.10 21.74 -12.17
N THR A 346 -5.68 21.07 -13.26
CA THR A 346 -4.58 20.11 -13.30
C THR A 346 -3.28 20.71 -12.79
N GLN A 347 -3.08 22.02 -12.96
CA GLN A 347 -1.89 22.73 -12.55
C GLN A 347 -1.76 22.81 -11.03
N LYS A 348 -2.83 23.11 -10.31
CA LYS A 348 -2.79 23.19 -8.83
C LYS A 348 -2.60 21.85 -8.16
N HIS A 349 -3.06 20.77 -8.78
CA HIS A 349 -2.77 19.42 -8.32
C HIS A 349 -1.30 19.05 -8.53
N ALA A 350 -0.75 19.39 -9.69
CA ALA A 350 0.65 19.19 -10.00
C ALA A 350 1.57 19.99 -9.06
N ASP A 351 1.25 21.25 -8.82
CA ASP A 351 2.03 22.16 -7.95
C ASP A 351 2.06 21.68 -6.49
N PHE A 352 0.97 21.08 -6.00
CA PHE A 352 0.92 20.58 -4.62
C PHE A 352 1.77 19.34 -4.37
N PHE A 353 1.83 18.45 -5.35
CA PHE A 353 2.65 17.24 -5.29
C PHE A 353 4.05 17.46 -5.85
N ALA A 354 4.48 18.72 -6.02
CA ALA A 354 5.80 19.09 -6.56
C ALA A 354 6.15 18.37 -7.87
N GLY A 355 5.17 18.16 -8.72
CA GLY A 355 5.35 17.46 -10.00
C GLY A 355 5.54 15.95 -9.88
N GLU A 356 5.28 15.38 -8.71
CA GLU A 356 5.49 13.95 -8.46
C GLU A 356 4.43 13.04 -9.11
N TYR A 357 3.22 13.56 -9.37
CA TYR A 357 2.12 12.74 -9.87
C TYR A 357 1.40 13.39 -11.03
N PRO A 358 1.37 12.70 -12.18
CA PRO A 358 0.56 13.16 -13.30
C PRO A 358 -0.93 13.10 -12.95
N ASP A 359 -1.69 14.08 -13.43
CA ASP A 359 -3.13 13.94 -13.53
C ASP A 359 -3.46 12.65 -14.28
N PRO A 360 -4.34 11.78 -13.74
CA PRO A 360 -4.75 10.56 -14.43
C PRO A 360 -5.34 10.79 -15.84
N GLU A 361 -5.72 12.00 -16.19
CA GLU A 361 -6.16 12.39 -17.52
C GLU A 361 -5.11 13.20 -18.30
N GLY A 362 -4.03 13.63 -17.66
CA GLY A 362 -3.04 14.55 -18.24
C GLY A 362 -1.83 13.93 -18.90
N HIS A 363 -1.67 12.64 -18.93
CA HIS A 363 -0.58 11.90 -19.62
C HIS A 363 0.85 12.45 -19.43
N GLN A 364 1.10 13.28 -18.42
CA GLN A 364 2.46 13.67 -18.10
C GLN A 364 3.07 12.59 -17.22
N SER A 365 4.02 11.87 -17.81
CA SER A 365 4.92 10.96 -17.11
C SER A 365 5.54 11.67 -15.92
N LEU A 366 5.84 10.94 -14.87
CA LEU A 366 6.77 11.38 -13.83
C LEU A 366 8.11 11.72 -14.51
N GLY A 367 8.23 12.93 -15.04
CA GLY A 367 9.24 13.33 -16.02
C GLY A 367 10.69 13.22 -15.56
N LYS A 368 10.97 12.70 -14.36
CA LYS A 368 12.30 12.38 -13.86
C LYS A 368 12.53 10.87 -13.66
N PHE A 369 11.50 10.03 -13.86
CA PHE A 369 11.59 8.58 -13.60
C PHE A 369 11.58 7.72 -14.87
N ASP A 370 11.40 8.34 -16.03
CA ASP A 370 11.42 7.65 -17.30
C ASP A 370 12.86 7.27 -17.69
N ASN A 371 13.04 6.02 -18.10
CA ASN A 371 14.25 5.43 -18.66
C ASN A 371 15.35 4.99 -17.69
N VAL A 372 15.01 4.10 -16.73
CA VAL A 372 16.03 3.21 -16.20
C VAL A 372 16.16 2.02 -17.14
N PRO A 373 17.29 1.85 -17.84
CA PRO A 373 17.50 0.70 -18.71
C PRO A 373 17.38 -0.59 -17.88
N ARG A 374 16.51 -1.52 -18.30
CA ARG A 374 16.35 -2.84 -17.66
C ARG A 374 17.66 -3.65 -17.64
N GLU A 375 18.64 -3.26 -18.46
CA GLU A 375 19.91 -3.93 -18.67
C GLU A 375 21.01 -3.56 -17.66
N VAL A 376 20.80 -2.57 -16.78
CA VAL A 376 21.87 -2.03 -15.92
C VAL A 376 22.12 -2.85 -14.65
N TYR A 377 21.15 -3.67 -14.23
CA TYR A 377 21.34 -4.50 -13.05
C TYR A 377 21.89 -5.89 -13.41
N VAL A 378 23.18 -6.06 -13.25
CA VAL A 378 23.82 -7.37 -13.18
C VAL A 378 24.20 -7.59 -11.73
N PRO A 379 23.60 -8.59 -11.03
CA PRO A 379 24.02 -8.91 -9.66
C PRO A 379 25.52 -9.20 -9.67
N SER A 380 26.31 -8.37 -8.95
CA SER A 380 27.73 -8.65 -8.85
C SER A 380 27.91 -9.95 -8.08
N LEU A 381 28.39 -10.99 -8.75
CA LEU A 381 28.85 -12.23 -8.14
C LEU A 381 30.16 -11.94 -7.38
N LYS A 382 30.10 -11.22 -6.27
CA LYS A 382 31.21 -11.24 -5.31
C LYS A 382 31.05 -12.49 -4.47
N ALA A 383 31.83 -13.50 -4.85
CA ALA A 383 32.15 -14.60 -3.96
C ALA A 383 32.85 -14.01 -2.73
N SER A 384 32.26 -14.19 -1.56
CA SER A 384 32.92 -14.04 -0.26
C SER A 384 33.18 -15.41 0.30
#